data_35cb779a06269860ac6dfaeb1fdf37e4
#
_entry.id   35cb779a06269860ac6dfaeb1fdf37e4
#
_cell.length_a   1.000
_cell.length_b   1.000
_cell.length_c   1.000
_cell.angle_alpha   90.00
_cell.angle_beta   90.00
_cell.angle_gamma   90.00
#
_symmetry.space_group_name_H-M   'P 1'
#
loop_
_entity.id
_entity.type
_entity.pdbx_description
1 polymer ?
#
loop_
_entity_poly.entity_id
_entity_poly.type
_entity_poly.pdbx_seq_one_letter_code
_entity_poly.pdbx_strand_id
1 'polypeptide(L)'
;MNFFSYLNSFGLASVYLTVPSEPVTCVSVTLTSSLTRVTPGLVQLNGRSTLAEVVRHATGRTVHELLVDRVFTPLGITGTAWDTDPARRVLGFSGLHVRPEGIARFFQLLLDDGVAAGERLLPVEWVTRYRQRHVETDSWAEPDWAQGYGWQVWHDTRGGYRGDGAFGQFGVVMPAQDAVLVLTASTERMQEVLDEVWASLLPAFDRAPDAGDGLAERLASLRLPTVWGERGATVGLTFENRTNRWRLVDDADGWQLRWVDQYGGDHQLPVGFGEWRTGTMRWSGRTLRVAASGAWVGWGHWVGHVVALDAPHSLLVRLRDDGSGRTEWVGPKPLGADSLYGLAPVD
;
A
#
# COMPACT_ATOMS: atom_id res chain seq x y z
N MET A 1 2.85 0.64 3.00
CA MET A 1 2.01 -0.25 2.19
C MET A 1 0.73 -0.54 2.94
N ASN A 2 -0.41 -0.18 2.39
CA ASN A 2 -1.71 -0.37 3.05
C ASN A 2 -2.22 -1.77 2.76
N PHE A 3 -2.17 -2.67 3.74
CA PHE A 3 -2.49 -4.08 3.54
C PHE A 3 -3.99 -4.41 3.62
N PHE A 4 -4.84 -3.49 4.09
CA PHE A 4 -6.25 -3.79 4.36
C PHE A 4 -7.14 -2.58 4.09
N SER A 5 -7.58 -2.37 2.89
CA SER A 5 -8.54 -1.30 2.61
C SER A 5 -9.62 -1.63 1.60
N TYR A 6 -10.24 -2.78 1.69
CA TYR A 6 -11.56 -2.96 1.08
C TYR A 6 -12.29 -4.11 1.76
N LEU A 7 -13.28 -3.80 2.59
CA LEU A 7 -14.31 -4.76 2.98
C LEU A 7 -15.66 -4.09 3.07
N ASN A 8 -16.55 -4.61 2.25
CA ASN A 8 -17.95 -4.29 2.27
C ASN A 8 -18.70 -4.94 3.44
N SER A 9 -19.57 -4.18 3.99
CA SER A 9 -21.00 -4.37 4.35
C SER A 9 -21.50 -5.63 5.07
N PHE A 10 -20.67 -6.48 5.69
CA PHE A 10 -21.24 -7.57 6.49
C PHE A 10 -20.59 -7.63 7.88
N GLY A 11 -21.40 -7.35 8.89
CA GLY A 11 -21.01 -7.18 10.29
C GLY A 11 -20.72 -8.47 11.04
N LEU A 12 -19.79 -9.29 10.58
CA LEU A 12 -19.29 -10.43 11.33
C LEU A 12 -17.77 -10.46 11.27
N ALA A 13 -17.11 -10.08 12.35
CA ALA A 13 -15.69 -10.30 12.52
C ALA A 13 -15.47 -11.13 13.79
N SER A 14 -14.84 -12.27 13.65
CA SER A 14 -14.40 -13.10 14.76
C SER A 14 -12.87 -12.98 14.89
N VAL A 15 -12.40 -12.59 16.06
CA VAL A 15 -10.97 -12.57 16.38
C VAL A 15 -10.70 -13.75 17.30
N TYR A 16 -9.83 -14.67 16.85
CA TYR A 16 -9.35 -15.77 17.68
C TYR A 16 -7.92 -15.46 18.14
N LEU A 17 -7.76 -15.29 19.45
CA LEU A 17 -6.46 -15.21 20.09
C LEU A 17 -6.24 -16.50 20.88
N THR A 18 -5.30 -17.31 20.47
CA THR A 18 -4.81 -18.44 21.27
C THR A 18 -3.65 -17.97 22.14
N VAL A 19 -3.84 -18.01 23.46
CA VAL A 19 -2.76 -17.83 24.43
C VAL A 19 -2.31 -19.23 24.86
N PRO A 20 -1.02 -19.59 24.79
CA PRO A 20 -0.55 -20.95 25.01
C PRO A 20 -0.75 -21.53 26.41
N SER A 21 -1.27 -20.82 27.37
CA SER A 21 -1.40 -21.24 28.78
C SER A 21 -2.79 -21.09 29.39
N GLU A 22 -3.81 -20.69 28.62
CA GLU A 22 -5.18 -20.54 29.15
C GLU A 22 -6.20 -21.08 28.16
N PRO A 23 -7.37 -21.60 28.61
CA PRO A 23 -8.41 -22.04 27.70
C PRO A 23 -8.94 -20.87 26.87
N VAL A 24 -9.07 -21.14 25.57
CA VAL A 24 -9.49 -20.16 24.55
C VAL A 24 -10.78 -19.48 24.98
N THR A 25 -10.71 -18.23 25.37
CA THR A 25 -11.90 -17.40 25.50
C THR A 25 -12.23 -16.82 24.14
N CYS A 26 -13.22 -17.40 23.47
CA CYS A 26 -13.75 -16.86 22.22
C CYS A 26 -14.54 -15.59 22.54
N VAL A 27 -13.98 -14.42 22.23
CA VAL A 27 -14.72 -13.16 22.27
C VAL A 27 -15.38 -12.98 20.91
N SER A 28 -16.61 -13.43 20.79
CA SER A 28 -17.47 -13.12 19.65
C SER A 28 -18.09 -11.74 19.88
N VAL A 29 -17.59 -10.72 19.19
CA VAL A 29 -18.22 -9.41 19.20
C VAL A 29 -19.20 -9.34 18.04
N THR A 30 -20.46 -9.60 18.31
CA THR A 30 -21.56 -9.34 17.37
C THR A 30 -21.91 -7.86 17.46
N LEU A 31 -21.42 -7.05 16.54
CA LEU A 31 -21.87 -5.67 16.41
C LEU A 31 -23.23 -5.68 15.67
N THR A 32 -24.32 -5.72 16.42
CA THR A 32 -25.64 -5.45 15.85
C THR A 32 -25.71 -3.98 15.46
N SER A 33 -25.88 -3.72 14.17
CA SER A 33 -25.99 -2.38 13.59
C SER A 33 -27.33 -1.73 13.97
N SER A 34 -27.38 -1.05 15.10
CA SER A 34 -28.43 -0.07 15.40
C SER A 34 -28.06 1.37 15.02
N LEU A 35 -27.07 1.58 14.18
CA LEU A 35 -26.66 2.89 13.68
C LEU A 35 -27.15 3.12 12.24
N THR A 36 -28.43 3.38 12.12
CA THR A 36 -29.15 3.60 10.86
C THR A 36 -28.96 5.00 10.26
N ARG A 37 -27.85 5.68 10.39
CA ARG A 37 -27.53 6.92 9.62
C ARG A 37 -26.06 7.33 9.67
N VAL A 38 -25.14 6.42 9.32
CA VAL A 38 -23.75 6.82 9.03
C VAL A 38 -23.43 6.35 7.63
N THR A 39 -22.81 7.22 6.82
CA THR A 39 -22.40 6.88 5.46
C THR A 39 -21.62 5.56 5.45
N PRO A 40 -21.90 4.64 4.51
CA PRO A 40 -21.33 3.28 4.50
C PRO A 40 -19.82 3.20 4.69
N GLY A 41 -19.06 4.16 4.17
CA GLY A 41 -17.60 4.23 4.30
C GLY A 41 -17.08 4.47 5.72
N LEU A 42 -17.80 5.23 6.55
CA LEU A 42 -17.39 5.53 7.94
C LEU A 42 -17.59 4.35 8.90
N VAL A 43 -18.62 3.53 8.67
CA VAL A 43 -18.91 2.33 9.50
C VAL A 43 -17.83 1.27 9.32
N GLN A 44 -17.28 1.11 8.13
CA GLN A 44 -16.22 0.14 7.84
C GLN A 44 -14.87 0.51 8.49
N LEU A 45 -14.50 1.78 8.43
CA LEU A 45 -13.29 2.28 9.06
C LEU A 45 -13.34 2.12 10.58
N ASN A 46 -14.48 2.38 11.18
CA ASN A 46 -14.67 2.28 12.64
C ASN A 46 -14.67 0.83 13.15
N GLY A 47 -15.23 -0.13 12.42
CA GLY A 47 -15.30 -1.54 12.86
C GLY A 47 -13.94 -2.20 13.08
N ARG A 48 -12.96 -1.95 12.21
CA ARG A 48 -11.63 -2.56 12.30
C ARG A 48 -10.71 -1.87 13.29
N SER A 49 -10.79 -0.55 13.40
CA SER A 49 -10.15 0.18 14.50
C SER A 49 -10.66 -0.33 15.84
N THR A 50 -11.95 -0.66 15.92
CA THR A 50 -12.56 -1.27 17.11
C THR A 50 -11.95 -2.64 17.41
N LEU A 51 -11.73 -3.50 16.41
CA LEU A 51 -11.09 -4.81 16.61
C LEU A 51 -9.66 -4.68 17.10
N ALA A 52 -8.86 -3.78 16.53
CA ALA A 52 -7.50 -3.51 17.01
C ALA A 52 -7.51 -3.03 18.47
N GLU A 53 -8.48 -2.22 18.83
CA GLU A 53 -8.64 -1.72 20.19
C GLU A 53 -9.14 -2.81 21.16
N VAL A 54 -10.03 -3.71 20.73
CA VAL A 54 -10.43 -4.90 21.50
C VAL A 54 -9.23 -5.79 21.80
N VAL A 55 -8.38 -6.04 20.80
CA VAL A 55 -7.11 -6.81 20.99
C VAL A 55 -6.23 -6.11 22.02
N ARG A 56 -6.05 -4.79 21.89
CA ARG A 56 -5.25 -4.02 22.85
C ARG A 56 -5.82 -4.08 24.27
N HIS A 57 -7.12 -3.98 24.39
CA HIS A 57 -7.80 -4.06 25.70
C HIS A 57 -7.68 -5.44 26.35
N ALA A 58 -7.83 -6.50 25.55
CA ALA A 58 -7.76 -7.88 26.01
C ALA A 58 -6.33 -8.34 26.35
N THR A 59 -5.31 -7.80 25.69
CA THR A 59 -3.93 -8.29 25.80
C THR A 59 -2.97 -7.29 26.44
N GLY A 60 -3.37 -6.03 26.59
CA GLY A 60 -2.48 -4.92 26.98
C GLY A 60 -1.48 -4.50 25.89
N ARG A 61 -1.54 -5.11 24.69
CA ARG A 61 -0.58 -4.91 23.59
C ARG A 61 -1.32 -4.52 22.32
N THR A 62 -0.67 -3.74 21.47
CA THR A 62 -1.19 -3.43 20.13
C THR A 62 -1.15 -4.66 19.23
N VAL A 63 -1.99 -4.68 18.18
CA VAL A 63 -1.95 -5.73 17.15
C VAL A 63 -0.56 -5.79 16.50
N HIS A 64 0.10 -4.65 16.29
CA HIS A 64 1.44 -4.60 15.72
C HIS A 64 2.47 -5.32 16.62
N GLU A 65 2.51 -4.99 17.90
CA GLU A 65 3.42 -5.64 18.87
C GLU A 65 3.20 -7.15 18.95
N LEU A 66 1.94 -7.60 18.89
CA LEU A 66 1.62 -9.03 18.87
C LEU A 66 2.08 -9.71 17.59
N LEU A 67 1.87 -9.07 16.43
CA LEU A 67 2.34 -9.61 15.16
C LEU A 67 3.87 -9.63 15.07
N VAL A 68 4.55 -8.59 15.53
CA VAL A 68 6.03 -8.58 15.59
C VAL A 68 6.55 -9.74 16.40
N ASP A 69 6.00 -9.96 17.58
CA ASP A 69 6.45 -11.01 18.49
C ASP A 69 6.14 -12.43 17.97
N ARG A 70 4.90 -12.67 17.53
CA ARG A 70 4.40 -14.03 17.28
C ARG A 70 4.46 -14.47 15.82
N VAL A 71 4.60 -13.53 14.88
CA VAL A 71 4.55 -13.82 13.45
C VAL A 71 5.76 -13.24 12.72
N PHE A 72 6.00 -11.94 12.86
CA PHE A 72 7.01 -11.30 12.04
C PHE A 72 8.43 -11.72 12.41
N THR A 73 8.75 -11.71 13.70
CA THR A 73 10.08 -12.16 14.16
C THR A 73 10.36 -13.64 13.81
N PRO A 74 9.46 -14.60 14.08
CA PRO A 74 9.65 -15.98 13.64
C PRO A 74 9.82 -16.15 12.13
N LEU A 75 9.15 -15.31 11.33
CA LEU A 75 9.29 -15.32 9.87
C LEU A 75 10.49 -14.51 9.35
N GLY A 76 11.29 -13.90 10.24
CA GLY A 76 12.37 -12.99 9.86
C GLY A 76 11.90 -11.73 9.13
N ILE A 77 10.65 -11.29 9.36
CA ILE A 77 10.10 -10.04 8.83
C ILE A 77 10.51 -8.90 9.76
N THR A 78 11.26 -7.96 9.22
CA THR A 78 11.81 -6.82 9.97
C THR A 78 11.46 -5.49 9.33
N GLY A 79 11.63 -4.39 10.06
CA GLY A 79 11.40 -3.04 9.55
C GLY A 79 9.94 -2.77 9.23
N THR A 80 9.03 -3.28 10.06
CA THR A 80 7.60 -3.04 9.95
C THR A 80 7.19 -1.83 10.78
N ALA A 81 6.19 -1.08 10.31
CA ALA A 81 5.56 0.00 11.06
C ALA A 81 4.05 -0.02 10.79
N TRP A 82 3.27 0.59 11.66
CA TRP A 82 1.83 0.72 11.46
C TRP A 82 1.36 2.13 11.75
N ASP A 83 0.59 2.71 10.83
CA ASP A 83 0.01 4.04 10.99
C ASP A 83 -0.95 4.09 12.18
N THR A 84 -0.92 5.21 12.87
CA THR A 84 -1.78 5.45 14.03
C THR A 84 -2.69 6.65 13.81
N ASP A 85 -3.78 6.69 14.56
CA ASP A 85 -4.61 7.88 14.69
C ASP A 85 -3.91 8.96 15.54
N PRO A 86 -4.47 10.19 15.65
CA PRO A 86 -3.91 11.24 16.49
C PRO A 86 -3.77 10.87 17.98
N ALA A 87 -4.52 9.88 18.47
CA ALA A 87 -4.42 9.34 19.82
C ALA A 87 -3.36 8.20 19.92
N ARG A 88 -2.57 7.98 18.86
CA ARG A 88 -1.52 6.95 18.74
C ARG A 88 -2.04 5.51 18.81
N ARG A 89 -3.27 5.28 18.40
CA ARG A 89 -3.86 3.94 18.27
C ARG A 89 -3.67 3.44 16.84
N VAL A 90 -3.21 2.20 16.67
CA VAL A 90 -3.04 1.60 15.33
C VAL A 90 -4.38 1.58 14.58
N LEU A 91 -4.34 1.91 13.31
CA LEU A 91 -5.56 2.03 12.50
C LEU A 91 -6.29 0.70 12.32
N GLY A 92 -5.60 -0.44 12.39
CA GLY A 92 -6.17 -1.79 12.30
C GLY A 92 -6.73 -2.16 10.93
N PHE A 93 -7.23 -1.21 10.16
CA PHE A 93 -7.80 -1.43 8.83
C PHE A 93 -6.84 -1.06 7.69
N SER A 94 -5.80 -0.30 7.96
CA SER A 94 -4.89 0.26 6.96
C SER A 94 -3.58 0.65 7.62
N GLY A 95 -2.57 0.98 6.82
CA GLY A 95 -1.35 1.62 7.29
C GLY A 95 -0.28 0.68 7.84
N LEU A 96 -0.37 -0.62 7.60
CA LEU A 96 0.75 -1.52 7.86
C LEU A 96 1.81 -1.34 6.76
N HIS A 97 3.00 -0.92 7.16
CA HIS A 97 4.18 -0.83 6.31
C HIS A 97 5.00 -2.10 6.47
N VAL A 98 5.23 -2.80 5.36
CA VAL A 98 6.01 -4.04 5.31
C VAL A 98 6.64 -4.17 3.93
N ARG A 99 7.84 -4.74 3.86
CA ARG A 99 8.51 -4.99 2.58
C ARG A 99 7.82 -6.10 1.80
N PRO A 100 7.88 -6.11 0.46
CA PRO A 100 7.31 -7.19 -0.36
C PRO A 100 7.76 -8.59 0.07
N GLU A 101 9.03 -8.76 0.42
CA GLU A 101 9.56 -10.05 0.91
C GLU A 101 8.89 -10.48 2.23
N GLY A 102 8.54 -9.54 3.10
CA GLY A 102 7.80 -9.81 4.33
C GLY A 102 6.37 -10.27 4.04
N ILE A 103 5.73 -9.67 3.05
CA ILE A 103 4.41 -10.11 2.58
C ILE A 103 4.51 -11.53 2.02
N ALA A 104 5.51 -11.81 1.19
CA ALA A 104 5.72 -13.13 0.62
C ALA A 104 5.89 -14.21 1.71
N ARG A 105 6.72 -13.95 2.72
CA ARG A 105 6.89 -14.88 3.86
C ARG A 105 5.60 -15.12 4.63
N PHE A 106 4.78 -14.10 4.82
CA PHE A 106 3.50 -14.25 5.49
C PHE A 106 2.52 -15.10 4.67
N PHE A 107 2.42 -14.87 3.36
CA PHE A 107 1.55 -15.68 2.50
C PHE A 107 2.11 -17.08 2.25
N GLN A 108 3.44 -17.27 2.27
CA GLN A 108 4.06 -18.59 2.27
C GLN A 108 3.66 -19.38 3.52
N LEU A 109 3.67 -18.77 4.71
CA LEU A 109 3.17 -19.40 5.93
C LEU A 109 1.73 -19.91 5.77
N LEU A 110 0.87 -19.17 5.04
CA LEU A 110 -0.51 -19.59 4.77
C LEU A 110 -0.58 -20.72 3.74
N LEU A 111 0.28 -20.71 2.72
CA LEU A 111 0.40 -21.79 1.74
C LEU A 111 0.88 -23.10 2.42
N ASP A 112 1.82 -23.00 3.35
CA ASP A 112 2.40 -24.11 4.11
C ASP A 112 1.56 -24.48 5.35
N ASP A 113 0.25 -24.20 5.32
CA ASP A 113 -0.71 -24.54 6.39
C ASP A 113 -0.26 -24.12 7.81
N GLY A 114 0.42 -22.99 7.91
CA GLY A 114 0.84 -22.40 9.17
C GLY A 114 2.17 -22.91 9.71
N VAL A 115 2.98 -23.57 8.89
CA VAL A 115 4.32 -24.04 9.23
C VAL A 115 5.39 -23.15 8.61
N ALA A 116 6.42 -22.78 9.35
CA ALA A 116 7.58 -22.06 8.83
C ALA A 116 8.85 -22.63 9.49
N ALA A 117 9.90 -22.85 8.70
CA ALA A 117 11.19 -23.42 9.15
C ALA A 117 11.03 -24.73 9.97
N GLY A 118 10.01 -25.53 9.67
CA GLY A 118 9.70 -26.77 10.38
C GLY A 118 8.89 -26.60 11.67
N GLU A 119 8.59 -25.37 12.07
CA GLU A 119 7.80 -25.07 13.26
C GLU A 119 6.40 -24.61 12.89
N ARG A 120 5.40 -25.06 13.67
CA ARG A 120 4.02 -24.62 13.50
C ARG A 120 3.77 -23.30 14.22
N LEU A 121 3.62 -22.25 13.45
CA LEU A 121 3.30 -20.91 13.97
C LEU A 121 1.78 -20.67 14.06
N LEU A 122 0.99 -21.26 13.17
CA LEU A 122 -0.46 -21.14 13.16
C LEU A 122 -1.11 -22.53 13.20
N PRO A 123 -2.18 -22.73 14.01
CA PRO A 123 -2.95 -23.96 13.97
C PRO A 123 -3.53 -24.22 12.58
N VAL A 124 -3.49 -25.46 12.10
CA VAL A 124 -3.99 -25.84 10.78
C VAL A 124 -5.50 -25.54 10.62
N GLU A 125 -6.24 -25.75 11.69
CA GLU A 125 -7.70 -25.47 11.72
C GLU A 125 -7.97 -23.96 11.50
N TRP A 126 -7.09 -23.13 12.03
CA TRP A 126 -7.22 -21.68 11.86
C TRP A 126 -6.92 -21.27 10.42
N VAL A 127 -5.84 -21.80 9.81
CA VAL A 127 -5.50 -21.53 8.41
C VAL A 127 -6.61 -22.04 7.48
N THR A 128 -7.17 -23.22 7.76
CA THR A 128 -8.29 -23.77 7.01
C THR A 128 -9.51 -22.85 7.07
N ARG A 129 -9.88 -22.39 8.26
CA ARG A 129 -10.99 -21.44 8.44
C ARG A 129 -10.70 -20.08 7.80
N TYR A 130 -9.46 -19.61 7.89
CA TYR A 130 -9.04 -18.34 7.31
C TYR A 130 -9.31 -18.30 5.80
N ARG A 131 -8.97 -19.36 5.08
CA ARG A 131 -9.16 -19.46 3.62
C ARG A 131 -10.53 -20.01 3.20
N GLN A 132 -11.38 -20.43 4.13
CA GLN A 132 -12.72 -20.91 3.81
C GLN A 132 -13.59 -19.74 3.31
N ARG A 133 -14.44 -20.01 2.30
CA ARG A 133 -15.43 -19.05 1.85
C ARG A 133 -16.51 -18.90 2.91
N HIS A 134 -16.64 -17.70 3.47
CA HIS A 134 -17.63 -17.38 4.50
C HIS A 134 -18.74 -16.47 3.99
N VAL A 135 -18.45 -15.71 2.91
CA VAL A 135 -19.39 -14.74 2.31
C VAL A 135 -19.40 -14.94 0.81
N GLU A 136 -20.57 -15.03 0.21
CA GLU A 136 -20.77 -14.99 -1.24
C GLU A 136 -20.65 -13.54 -1.73
N THR A 137 -19.97 -13.37 -2.85
CA THR A 137 -19.69 -12.04 -3.43
C THR A 137 -20.00 -11.99 -4.92
N ASP A 138 -20.85 -12.86 -5.42
CA ASP A 138 -21.26 -13.01 -6.80
C ASP A 138 -21.93 -11.76 -7.42
N SER A 139 -22.36 -10.82 -6.58
CA SER A 139 -22.92 -9.53 -7.00
C SER A 139 -21.86 -8.47 -7.38
N TRP A 140 -20.57 -8.77 -7.23
CA TRP A 140 -19.50 -7.85 -7.62
C TRP A 140 -19.28 -7.88 -9.13
N ALA A 141 -18.94 -6.73 -9.71
CA ALA A 141 -18.75 -6.59 -11.14
C ALA A 141 -17.42 -7.21 -11.61
N GLU A 142 -16.39 -7.07 -10.80
CA GLU A 142 -15.05 -7.56 -11.12
C GLU A 142 -14.95 -9.07 -10.85
N PRO A 143 -14.53 -9.89 -11.83
CA PRO A 143 -14.55 -11.35 -11.74
C PRO A 143 -13.81 -11.91 -10.53
N ASP A 144 -12.64 -11.37 -10.20
CA ASP A 144 -11.82 -11.86 -9.09
C ASP A 144 -12.32 -11.42 -7.70
N TRP A 145 -13.29 -10.50 -7.64
CA TRP A 145 -14.01 -10.18 -6.39
C TRP A 145 -15.36 -10.88 -6.27
N ALA A 146 -15.82 -11.52 -7.33
CA ALA A 146 -17.07 -12.28 -7.37
C ALA A 146 -16.94 -13.76 -6.95
N GLN A 147 -15.76 -14.20 -6.45
CA GLN A 147 -15.50 -15.62 -6.15
C GLN A 147 -15.70 -15.99 -4.68
N GLY A 148 -16.17 -15.06 -3.85
CA GLY A 148 -16.39 -15.23 -2.43
C GLY A 148 -15.25 -14.71 -1.56
N TYR A 149 -15.52 -14.60 -0.27
CA TYR A 149 -14.65 -13.97 0.71
C TYR A 149 -14.51 -14.80 1.99
N GLY A 150 -13.27 -14.96 2.44
CA GLY A 150 -12.91 -15.62 3.69
C GLY A 150 -12.67 -14.63 4.84
N TRP A 151 -11.79 -14.99 5.77
CA TRP A 151 -11.36 -14.07 6.83
C TRP A 151 -10.25 -13.16 6.33
N GLN A 152 -10.61 -12.00 5.76
CA GLN A 152 -9.68 -11.01 5.16
C GLN A 152 -8.94 -11.53 3.91
N VAL A 153 -9.49 -12.51 3.22
CA VAL A 153 -9.00 -13.01 1.95
C VAL A 153 -10.13 -13.10 0.93
N TRP A 154 -9.81 -12.73 -0.29
CA TRP A 154 -10.65 -12.91 -1.47
C TRP A 154 -10.27 -14.23 -2.15
N HIS A 155 -11.25 -14.94 -2.62
CA HIS A 155 -11.03 -16.02 -3.58
C HIS A 155 -10.87 -15.42 -4.98
N ASP A 156 -10.20 -16.15 -5.87
CA ASP A 156 -9.97 -15.72 -7.24
C ASP A 156 -10.53 -16.72 -8.26
N THR A 157 -10.53 -16.33 -9.53
CA THR A 157 -11.05 -17.13 -10.64
C THR A 157 -10.18 -18.35 -10.97
N ARG A 158 -9.02 -18.52 -10.34
CA ARG A 158 -8.03 -19.59 -10.61
C ARG A 158 -7.93 -20.62 -9.49
N GLY A 159 -8.79 -20.53 -8.49
CA GLY A 159 -8.83 -21.47 -7.36
C GLY A 159 -7.83 -21.14 -6.25
N GLY A 160 -7.22 -19.99 -6.31
CA GLY A 160 -6.39 -19.43 -5.26
C GLY A 160 -7.14 -18.52 -4.31
N TYR A 161 -6.40 -17.84 -3.46
CA TYR A 161 -6.92 -16.79 -2.59
C TYR A 161 -5.85 -15.71 -2.38
N ARG A 162 -6.28 -14.53 -1.99
CA ARG A 162 -5.38 -13.40 -1.85
C ARG A 162 -5.80 -12.41 -0.78
N GLY A 163 -4.84 -11.69 -0.20
CA GLY A 163 -5.05 -10.45 0.53
C GLY A 163 -4.93 -9.26 -0.41
N ASP A 164 -5.89 -8.34 -0.33
CA ASP A 164 -5.93 -7.13 -1.13
C ASP A 164 -5.72 -5.91 -0.26
N GLY A 165 -4.76 -5.08 -0.64
CA GLY A 165 -4.66 -3.71 -0.18
C GLY A 165 -5.08 -2.75 -1.27
N ALA A 166 -5.56 -1.56 -0.89
CA ALA A 166 -5.95 -0.53 -1.84
C ALA A 166 -4.83 -0.24 -2.84
N PHE A 167 -5.23 0.06 -4.08
CA PHE A 167 -4.34 0.50 -5.15
C PHE A 167 -3.39 -0.58 -5.67
N GLY A 168 -3.78 -1.86 -5.57
CA GLY A 168 -3.04 -2.98 -6.14
C GLY A 168 -1.92 -3.52 -5.26
N GLN A 169 -2.14 -3.56 -3.95
CA GLN A 169 -1.27 -4.27 -3.03
C GLN A 169 -1.78 -5.70 -2.86
N PHE A 170 -1.13 -6.66 -3.49
CA PHE A 170 -1.59 -8.05 -3.49
C PHE A 170 -0.58 -9.00 -2.84
N GLY A 171 -1.11 -9.93 -2.05
CA GLY A 171 -0.44 -11.17 -1.72
C GLY A 171 -1.33 -12.33 -2.20
N VAL A 172 -0.93 -12.99 -3.27
CA VAL A 172 -1.71 -14.05 -3.94
C VAL A 172 -1.11 -15.40 -3.60
N VAL A 173 -1.94 -16.32 -3.16
CA VAL A 173 -1.58 -17.71 -2.92
C VAL A 173 -2.17 -18.56 -4.04
N MET A 174 -1.33 -19.28 -4.74
CA MET A 174 -1.67 -20.18 -5.87
C MET A 174 -1.34 -21.63 -5.48
N PRO A 175 -2.26 -22.34 -4.78
CA PRO A 175 -1.97 -23.67 -4.24
C PRO A 175 -1.66 -24.71 -5.34
N ALA A 176 -2.29 -24.60 -6.50
CA ALA A 176 -2.06 -25.53 -7.60
C ALA A 176 -0.64 -25.40 -8.21
N GLN A 177 -0.01 -24.26 -8.08
CA GLN A 177 1.36 -23.98 -8.54
C GLN A 177 2.39 -24.06 -7.43
N ASP A 178 1.96 -24.33 -6.17
CA ASP A 178 2.82 -24.26 -4.98
C ASP A 178 3.60 -22.94 -4.93
N ALA A 179 2.89 -21.82 -5.12
CA ALA A 179 3.50 -20.51 -5.31
C ALA A 179 2.77 -19.38 -4.59
N VAL A 180 3.54 -18.36 -4.26
CA VAL A 180 3.05 -17.08 -3.73
C VAL A 180 3.54 -15.96 -4.63
N LEU A 181 2.63 -15.07 -5.00
CA LEU A 181 2.95 -13.85 -5.75
C LEU A 181 2.66 -12.63 -4.86
N VAL A 182 3.60 -11.69 -4.83
CA VAL A 182 3.40 -10.40 -4.19
C VAL A 182 3.55 -9.28 -5.21
N LEU A 183 2.56 -8.41 -5.23
CA LEU A 183 2.56 -7.22 -6.07
C LEU A 183 2.36 -5.97 -5.22
N THR A 184 3.07 -4.92 -5.58
CA THR A 184 2.88 -3.58 -5.02
C THR A 184 2.72 -2.60 -6.17
N ALA A 185 1.59 -1.92 -6.19
CA ALA A 185 1.24 -1.01 -7.29
C ALA A 185 0.68 0.31 -6.78
N SER A 186 0.45 1.22 -7.70
CA SER A 186 -0.22 2.50 -7.50
C SER A 186 -1.26 2.67 -8.61
N THR A 187 -2.35 1.90 -8.54
CA THR A 187 -3.39 1.89 -9.56
C THR A 187 -4.78 1.65 -8.96
N GLU A 188 -5.79 2.24 -9.57
CA GLU A 188 -7.20 1.90 -9.32
C GLU A 188 -7.69 0.75 -10.19
N ARG A 189 -6.95 0.40 -11.26
CA ARG A 189 -7.28 -0.67 -12.20
C ARG A 189 -6.79 -2.02 -11.69
N MET A 190 -7.28 -2.42 -10.53
CA MET A 190 -6.78 -3.58 -9.80
C MET A 190 -7.10 -4.90 -10.52
N GLN A 191 -8.26 -5.01 -11.17
CA GLN A 191 -8.60 -6.21 -11.96
C GLN A 191 -7.65 -6.39 -13.15
N GLU A 192 -7.30 -5.32 -13.85
CA GLU A 192 -6.37 -5.41 -14.99
C GLU A 192 -4.98 -5.92 -14.56
N VAL A 193 -4.54 -5.62 -13.34
CA VAL A 193 -3.29 -6.19 -12.80
C VAL A 193 -3.41 -7.70 -12.61
N LEU A 194 -4.54 -8.19 -12.09
CA LEU A 194 -4.79 -9.62 -11.94
C LEU A 194 -4.96 -10.30 -13.30
N ASP A 195 -5.67 -9.67 -14.24
CA ASP A 195 -5.83 -10.18 -15.60
C ASP A 195 -4.47 -10.40 -16.27
N GLU A 196 -3.51 -9.48 -16.09
CA GLU A 196 -2.15 -9.63 -16.61
C GLU A 196 -1.40 -10.80 -15.93
N VAL A 197 -1.57 -10.98 -14.63
CA VAL A 197 -1.01 -12.14 -13.91
C VAL A 197 -1.56 -13.45 -14.47
N TRP A 198 -2.87 -13.51 -14.68
CA TRP A 198 -3.52 -14.71 -15.20
C TRP A 198 -3.17 -14.99 -16.68
N ALA A 199 -2.96 -13.94 -17.46
CA ALA A 199 -2.62 -14.07 -18.88
C ALA A 199 -1.13 -14.38 -19.12
N SER A 200 -0.24 -13.77 -18.34
CA SER A 200 1.20 -13.80 -18.62
C SER A 200 1.99 -14.70 -17.66
N LEU A 201 1.76 -14.60 -16.35
CA LEU A 201 2.53 -15.35 -15.35
C LEU A 201 2.01 -16.78 -15.18
N LEU A 202 0.70 -16.97 -15.01
CA LEU A 202 0.14 -18.29 -14.71
C LEU A 202 0.51 -19.35 -15.76
N PRO A 203 0.43 -19.09 -17.10
CA PRO A 203 0.85 -20.05 -18.10
C PRO A 203 2.35 -20.38 -18.10
N ALA A 204 3.18 -19.56 -17.45
CA ALA A 204 4.61 -19.80 -17.39
C ALA A 204 4.97 -20.98 -16.47
N PHE A 205 4.12 -21.34 -15.51
CA PHE A 205 4.32 -22.51 -14.65
C PHE A 205 4.23 -23.85 -15.42
N ASP A 206 3.48 -23.87 -16.53
CA ASP A 206 3.31 -25.07 -17.36
C ASP A 206 4.36 -25.20 -18.47
N ARG A 207 5.26 -24.19 -18.60
CA ARG A 207 6.31 -24.20 -19.62
C ARG A 207 7.60 -24.78 -19.07
N ALA A 208 8.29 -25.56 -19.89
CA ALA A 208 9.66 -25.93 -19.58
C ALA A 208 10.52 -24.66 -19.40
N PRO A 209 11.44 -24.64 -18.43
CA PRO A 209 12.35 -23.51 -18.27
C PRO A 209 13.08 -23.29 -19.61
N ASP A 210 12.73 -22.21 -20.28
CA ASP A 210 13.55 -21.74 -21.37
C ASP A 210 14.81 -21.17 -20.74
N ALA A 211 15.99 -21.61 -21.22
CA ALA A 211 17.27 -21.07 -20.79
C ALA A 211 17.45 -19.61 -21.29
N GLY A 212 16.41 -18.82 -21.16
CA GLY A 212 16.32 -17.44 -21.61
C GLY A 212 17.36 -16.57 -20.93
N ASP A 213 18.49 -16.44 -21.59
CA ASP A 213 19.64 -15.63 -21.16
C ASP A 213 19.32 -14.14 -20.94
N GLY A 214 18.07 -13.71 -21.19
CA GLY A 214 17.66 -12.30 -21.13
C GLY A 214 16.88 -11.87 -19.89
N LEU A 215 16.38 -12.77 -19.05
CA LEU A 215 15.49 -12.38 -17.94
C LEU A 215 16.19 -11.51 -16.90
N ALA A 216 17.37 -11.92 -16.44
CA ALA A 216 18.16 -11.17 -15.47
C ALA A 216 18.53 -9.78 -16.00
N GLU A 217 18.97 -9.69 -17.26
CA GLU A 217 19.27 -8.43 -17.94
C GLU A 217 18.02 -7.56 -18.09
N ARG A 218 16.89 -8.17 -18.49
CA ARG A 218 15.60 -7.48 -18.59
C ARG A 218 15.18 -6.92 -17.24
N LEU A 219 15.23 -7.70 -16.18
CA LEU A 219 14.88 -7.26 -14.82
C LEU A 219 15.80 -6.14 -14.34
N ALA A 220 17.11 -6.23 -14.60
CA ALA A 220 18.06 -5.19 -14.26
C ALA A 220 17.84 -3.88 -15.05
N SER A 221 17.23 -3.96 -16.23
CA SER A 221 16.90 -2.81 -17.08
C SER A 221 15.58 -2.12 -16.73
N LEU A 222 14.71 -2.77 -15.93
CA LEU A 222 13.42 -2.18 -15.55
C LEU A 222 13.61 -0.94 -14.70
N ARG A 223 13.03 0.16 -15.14
CA ARG A 223 13.07 1.45 -14.45
C ARG A 223 11.71 2.14 -14.58
N LEU A 224 11.31 2.81 -13.53
CA LEU A 224 10.22 3.76 -13.64
C LEU A 224 10.67 4.91 -14.56
N PRO A 225 9.96 5.20 -15.67
CA PRO A 225 10.35 6.27 -16.58
C PRO A 225 10.42 7.62 -15.86
N THR A 226 11.48 8.38 -16.14
CA THR A 226 11.60 9.78 -15.70
C THR A 226 10.73 10.68 -16.57
N VAL A 227 10.51 11.91 -16.13
CA VAL A 227 9.86 12.90 -16.99
C VAL A 227 10.75 13.16 -18.21
N TRP A 228 10.18 12.92 -19.39
CA TRP A 228 10.88 13.15 -20.65
C TRP A 228 10.76 14.63 -21.08
N GLY A 229 11.85 15.20 -21.57
CA GLY A 229 11.91 16.60 -22.03
C GLY A 229 13.31 17.13 -22.10
N GLU A 230 13.48 18.43 -21.97
CA GLU A 230 14.75 19.13 -22.03
C GLU A 230 15.21 19.59 -20.64
N ARG A 231 16.54 19.74 -20.46
CA ARG A 231 17.09 20.28 -19.22
C ARG A 231 16.68 21.73 -19.01
N GLY A 232 16.73 22.56 -20.04
CA GLY A 232 16.39 23.98 -19.99
C GLY A 232 17.01 24.74 -18.80
N ALA A 233 17.20 26.02 -18.92
CA ALA A 233 17.60 26.88 -17.80
C ALA A 233 16.36 27.40 -17.07
N THR A 234 16.43 27.45 -15.74
CA THR A 234 15.36 27.94 -14.88
C THR A 234 15.84 29.17 -14.13
N VAL A 235 15.44 30.32 -14.53
CA VAL A 235 15.70 31.56 -13.76
C VAL A 235 14.61 31.72 -12.74
N GLY A 236 14.77 30.99 -11.60
CA GLY A 236 13.98 31.23 -10.38
C GLY A 236 12.46 31.28 -10.57
N LEU A 237 11.86 30.31 -11.29
CA LEU A 237 10.41 30.26 -11.45
C LEU A 237 9.72 30.16 -10.10
N THR A 238 8.83 31.09 -9.84
CA THR A 238 8.02 31.10 -8.63
C THR A 238 6.55 31.07 -9.03
N PHE A 239 5.77 30.22 -8.40
CA PHE A 239 4.33 30.24 -8.52
C PHE A 239 3.66 30.07 -7.16
N GLU A 240 2.45 30.58 -7.06
CA GLU A 240 1.66 30.49 -5.84
C GLU A 240 0.32 29.82 -6.15
N ASN A 241 -0.11 28.96 -5.25
CA ASN A 241 -1.49 28.51 -5.20
C ASN A 241 -2.10 28.88 -3.83
N ARG A 242 -3.34 28.51 -3.56
CA ARG A 242 -4.05 28.89 -2.33
C ARG A 242 -3.34 28.46 -1.04
N THR A 243 -2.45 27.48 -1.10
CA THR A 243 -1.88 26.81 0.09
C THR A 243 -0.36 26.85 0.12
N ASN A 244 0.30 27.05 -1.02
CA ASN A 244 1.75 26.94 -1.10
C ASN A 244 2.34 27.96 -2.08
N ARG A 245 3.55 28.42 -1.75
CA ARG A 245 4.41 29.17 -2.66
C ARG A 245 5.57 28.26 -3.08
N TRP A 246 5.69 28.02 -4.38
CA TRP A 246 6.70 27.14 -4.96
C TRP A 246 7.78 27.94 -5.64
N ARG A 247 8.99 27.43 -5.59
CA ARG A 247 10.14 27.99 -6.34
C ARG A 247 10.97 26.85 -6.91
N LEU A 248 11.23 26.91 -8.22
CA LEU A 248 12.13 26.02 -8.91
C LEU A 248 13.48 26.73 -9.11
N VAL A 249 14.57 26.09 -8.69
CA VAL A 249 15.93 26.66 -8.77
C VAL A 249 16.83 25.63 -9.44
N ASP A 250 17.71 26.08 -10.32
CA ASP A 250 18.69 25.21 -10.95
C ASP A 250 19.64 24.58 -9.92
N ASP A 251 20.02 23.33 -10.16
CA ASP A 251 20.99 22.56 -9.40
C ASP A 251 21.91 21.82 -10.40
N ALA A 252 23.06 21.33 -9.98
CA ALA A 252 24.05 20.70 -10.84
C ALA A 252 23.48 19.54 -11.67
N ASP A 253 22.67 18.68 -11.04
CA ASP A 253 22.13 17.45 -11.63
C ASP A 253 20.63 17.54 -11.91
N GLY A 254 20.04 18.75 -11.94
CA GLY A 254 18.62 18.94 -12.13
C GLY A 254 18.16 20.24 -11.51
N TRP A 255 17.24 20.13 -10.57
CA TRP A 255 16.65 21.30 -9.90
C TRP A 255 16.48 21.03 -8.41
N GLN A 256 16.28 22.12 -7.66
CA GLN A 256 15.72 22.12 -6.33
C GLN A 256 14.31 22.70 -6.40
N LEU A 257 13.31 21.91 -6.08
CA LEU A 257 11.95 22.38 -5.85
C LEU A 257 11.82 22.80 -4.39
N ARG A 258 11.56 24.08 -4.15
CA ARG A 258 11.38 24.65 -2.81
C ARG A 258 9.97 25.14 -2.66
N TRP A 259 9.39 24.98 -1.48
CA TRP A 259 8.09 25.56 -1.21
C TRP A 259 7.90 25.88 0.28
N VAL A 260 7.07 26.87 0.51
CA VAL A 260 6.57 27.23 1.84
C VAL A 260 5.14 26.74 1.93
N ASP A 261 4.85 25.95 2.96
CA ASP A 261 3.49 25.47 3.20
C ASP A 261 2.62 26.51 3.91
N GLN A 262 1.32 26.20 4.02
CA GLN A 262 0.36 27.12 4.66
C GLN A 262 0.63 27.39 6.14
N TYR A 263 1.53 26.61 6.78
CA TYR A 263 1.93 26.79 8.18
C TYR A 263 3.27 27.50 8.32
N GLY A 264 3.86 27.95 7.21
CA GLY A 264 5.14 28.62 7.15
C GLY A 264 6.36 27.68 7.20
N GLY A 265 6.16 26.38 7.01
CA GLY A 265 7.25 25.42 6.94
C GLY A 265 7.99 25.48 5.59
N ASP A 266 9.32 25.64 5.65
CA ASP A 266 10.18 25.58 4.46
C ASP A 266 10.48 24.14 4.10
N HIS A 267 10.30 23.81 2.81
CA HIS A 267 10.58 22.50 2.24
C HIS A 267 11.48 22.62 1.02
N GLN A 268 12.29 21.59 0.80
CA GLN A 268 13.10 21.47 -0.41
C GLN A 268 13.21 20.03 -0.85
N LEU A 269 13.21 19.81 -2.16
CA LEU A 269 13.29 18.49 -2.77
C LEU A 269 14.21 18.55 -4.00
N PRO A 270 15.26 17.71 -4.06
CA PRO A 270 16.04 17.57 -5.26
C PRO A 270 15.21 16.88 -6.36
N VAL A 271 15.26 17.42 -7.58
CA VAL A 271 14.56 16.88 -8.74
C VAL A 271 15.60 16.59 -9.83
N GLY A 272 15.70 15.32 -10.26
CA GLY A 272 16.66 14.89 -11.26
C GLY A 272 16.20 15.17 -12.68
N PHE A 273 17.16 15.35 -13.58
CA PHE A 273 16.95 15.39 -15.03
C PHE A 273 17.44 14.09 -15.66
N GLY A 274 16.54 13.33 -16.30
CA GLY A 274 16.85 12.01 -16.85
C GLY A 274 17.11 10.92 -15.81
N GLU A 275 17.02 11.26 -14.55
CA GLU A 275 17.18 10.33 -13.40
C GLU A 275 16.19 10.66 -12.28
N TRP A 276 16.01 9.71 -11.37
CA TRP A 276 15.27 9.92 -10.13
C TRP A 276 16.24 10.34 -9.01
N ARG A 277 16.00 11.49 -8.40
CA ARG A 277 16.73 11.91 -7.19
C ARG A 277 15.87 11.71 -5.96
N THR A 278 16.42 11.01 -4.97
CA THR A 278 15.73 10.75 -3.70
C THR A 278 15.92 11.92 -2.75
N GLY A 279 14.89 12.14 -1.95
CA GLY A 279 14.89 13.16 -0.91
C GLY A 279 13.87 12.84 0.16
N THR A 280 13.73 13.75 1.10
CA THR A 280 12.70 13.68 2.13
C THR A 280 11.86 14.95 2.09
N MET A 281 10.56 14.81 2.35
CA MET A 281 9.70 15.97 2.57
C MET A 281 8.93 15.79 3.87
N ARG A 282 8.78 16.89 4.59
CA ARG A 282 7.88 16.89 5.76
C ARG A 282 6.45 17.08 5.29
N TRP A 283 5.58 16.28 5.88
CA TRP A 283 4.21 16.22 5.50
C TRP A 283 3.33 15.95 6.72
N SER A 284 2.41 16.85 7.04
CA SER A 284 1.58 16.73 8.25
C SER A 284 2.36 16.35 9.52
N GLY A 285 3.56 16.93 9.68
CA GLY A 285 4.42 16.66 10.84
C GLY A 285 5.32 15.42 10.73
N ARG A 286 5.30 14.71 9.61
CA ARG A 286 6.04 13.46 9.35
C ARG A 286 7.09 13.64 8.26
N THR A 287 8.09 12.78 8.24
CA THR A 287 9.08 12.71 7.17
C THR A 287 8.69 11.61 6.20
N LEU A 288 8.45 11.96 4.94
CA LEU A 288 8.15 11.04 3.84
C LEU A 288 9.39 10.93 2.95
N ARG A 289 9.79 9.71 2.61
CA ARG A 289 10.80 9.48 1.58
C ARG A 289 10.15 9.59 0.22
N VAL A 290 10.77 10.33 -0.69
CA VAL A 290 10.27 10.55 -2.03
C VAL A 290 11.40 10.44 -3.06
N ALA A 291 11.02 10.20 -4.31
CA ALA A 291 11.90 10.39 -5.46
C ALA A 291 11.25 11.38 -6.42
N ALA A 292 12.06 12.24 -7.04
CA ALA A 292 11.56 13.22 -7.98
C ALA A 292 12.41 13.29 -9.25
N SER A 293 11.72 13.43 -10.37
CA SER A 293 12.28 13.68 -11.70
C SER A 293 11.52 14.80 -12.37
N GLY A 294 12.17 15.61 -13.21
CA GLY A 294 11.53 16.71 -13.90
C GLY A 294 12.19 17.02 -15.24
N ALA A 295 11.46 17.75 -16.06
CA ALA A 295 11.95 18.26 -17.35
C ALA A 295 11.09 19.42 -17.85
N TRP A 296 11.65 20.22 -18.77
CA TRP A 296 10.86 21.10 -19.64
C TRP A 296 10.25 20.27 -20.77
N VAL A 297 8.91 20.26 -20.83
CA VAL A 297 8.17 19.44 -21.79
C VAL A 297 7.70 20.22 -23.02
N GLY A 298 8.30 21.38 -23.25
CA GLY A 298 7.98 22.30 -24.36
C GLY A 298 7.02 23.42 -23.98
N TRP A 299 6.93 24.44 -24.83
CA TRP A 299 6.00 25.57 -24.71
C TRP A 299 6.04 26.31 -23.37
N GLY A 300 7.24 26.45 -22.77
CA GLY A 300 7.40 27.10 -21.46
C GLY A 300 6.80 26.31 -20.27
N HIS A 301 6.57 25.01 -20.43
CA HIS A 301 6.05 24.15 -19.38
C HIS A 301 7.15 23.27 -18.76
N TRP A 302 7.34 23.38 -17.47
CA TRP A 302 8.13 22.44 -16.69
C TRP A 302 7.20 21.48 -15.94
N VAL A 303 7.57 20.20 -15.91
CA VAL A 303 6.85 19.16 -15.17
C VAL A 303 7.82 18.45 -14.25
N GLY A 304 7.46 18.39 -12.96
CA GLY A 304 8.09 17.52 -11.97
C GLY A 304 7.14 16.39 -11.57
N HIS A 305 7.66 15.18 -11.51
CA HIS A 305 6.96 14.01 -10.99
C HIS A 305 7.61 13.61 -9.68
N VAL A 306 6.83 13.62 -8.61
CA VAL A 306 7.23 13.27 -7.24
C VAL A 306 6.52 11.98 -6.86
N VAL A 307 7.27 10.95 -6.53
CA VAL A 307 6.76 9.62 -6.14
C VAL A 307 7.06 9.38 -4.67
N ALA A 308 6.05 9.04 -3.89
CA ALA A 308 6.25 8.57 -2.53
C ALA A 308 6.84 7.14 -2.55
N LEU A 309 7.93 6.92 -1.83
CA LEU A 309 8.60 5.61 -1.79
C LEU A 309 7.94 4.64 -0.81
N ASP A 310 7.21 5.17 0.16
CA ASP A 310 6.59 4.40 1.23
C ASP A 310 5.04 4.36 1.13
N ALA A 311 4.47 4.90 0.05
CA ALA A 311 3.02 4.95 -0.18
C ALA A 311 2.69 4.91 -1.69
N PRO A 312 1.51 4.42 -2.07
CA PRO A 312 1.13 4.27 -3.49
C PRO A 312 0.59 5.59 -4.08
N HIS A 313 1.29 6.69 -3.84
CA HIS A 313 0.83 8.00 -4.28
C HIS A 313 1.95 8.73 -5.02
N SER A 314 1.58 9.45 -6.04
CA SER A 314 2.49 10.35 -6.76
C SER A 314 1.82 11.64 -7.18
N LEU A 315 2.63 12.68 -7.34
CA LEU A 315 2.19 14.02 -7.61
C LEU A 315 2.93 14.58 -8.83
N LEU A 316 2.23 15.21 -9.73
CA LEU A 316 2.80 16.08 -10.75
C LEU A 316 2.78 17.53 -10.26
N VAL A 317 3.91 18.19 -10.41
CA VAL A 317 4.06 19.63 -10.23
C VAL A 317 4.25 20.23 -11.64
N ARG A 318 3.31 21.04 -12.08
CA ARG A 318 3.36 21.69 -13.39
C ARG A 318 3.56 23.19 -13.20
N LEU A 319 4.64 23.69 -13.77
CA LEU A 319 5.00 25.10 -13.74
C LEU A 319 5.04 25.64 -15.14
N ARG A 320 4.75 26.95 -15.29
CA ARG A 320 4.89 27.69 -16.52
C ARG A 320 5.84 28.84 -16.35
N ASP A 321 6.45 29.27 -17.46
CA ASP A 321 7.32 30.44 -17.52
C ASP A 321 6.59 31.76 -17.25
N ASP A 322 5.24 31.81 -17.38
CA ASP A 322 4.39 32.93 -17.00
C ASP A 322 4.17 33.06 -15.46
N GLY A 323 4.80 32.19 -14.67
CA GLY A 323 4.64 32.16 -13.20
C GLY A 323 3.37 31.45 -12.74
N SER A 324 2.58 30.85 -13.63
CA SER A 324 1.46 30.00 -13.24
C SER A 324 1.88 28.58 -12.93
N GLY A 325 1.11 27.88 -12.09
CA GLY A 325 1.43 26.49 -11.76
C GLY A 325 0.28 25.77 -11.08
N ARG A 326 0.36 24.44 -11.12
CA ARG A 326 -0.59 23.56 -10.44
C ARG A 326 0.07 22.26 -9.99
N THR A 327 -0.55 21.64 -9.02
CA THR A 327 -0.23 20.28 -8.59
C THR A 327 -1.42 19.38 -8.87
N GLU A 328 -1.16 18.14 -9.30
CA GLU A 328 -2.19 17.13 -9.54
C GLU A 328 -1.71 15.76 -9.11
N TRP A 329 -2.60 14.97 -8.49
CA TRP A 329 -2.30 13.58 -8.17
C TRP A 329 -2.30 12.73 -9.43
N VAL A 330 -1.32 11.82 -9.53
CA VAL A 330 -1.26 10.80 -10.57
C VAL A 330 -1.67 9.47 -9.96
N GLY A 331 -2.72 8.84 -10.53
CA GLY A 331 -3.29 7.63 -9.95
C GLY A 331 -4.06 7.91 -8.66
N PRO A 332 -3.99 7.00 -7.69
CA PRO A 332 -4.83 7.07 -6.50
C PRO A 332 -4.58 8.31 -5.65
N LYS A 333 -5.65 9.03 -5.35
CA LYS A 333 -5.60 10.11 -4.36
C LYS A 333 -5.50 9.57 -2.94
N PRO A 334 -4.74 10.21 -2.06
CA PRO A 334 -4.84 9.95 -0.62
C PRO A 334 -6.23 10.25 -0.08
N LEU A 335 -6.74 9.41 0.79
CA LEU A 335 -8.02 9.64 1.45
C LEU A 335 -7.97 10.94 2.26
N GLY A 336 -8.91 11.87 1.96
CA GLY A 336 -9.04 13.13 2.68
C GLY A 336 -8.07 14.25 2.28
N ALA A 337 -7.27 14.05 1.22
CA ALA A 337 -6.32 15.06 0.79
C ALA A 337 -6.67 15.64 -0.58
N ASP A 338 -7.08 16.90 -0.60
CA ASP A 338 -7.00 17.73 -1.80
C ASP A 338 -5.59 18.33 -2.00
N SER A 339 -4.69 18.11 -1.04
CA SER A 339 -3.33 18.62 -1.01
C SER A 339 -2.37 17.60 -0.41
N LEU A 340 -1.10 17.88 -0.55
CA LEU A 340 0.02 17.13 0.02
C LEU A 340 -0.09 16.80 1.54
N TYR A 341 -1.07 17.28 2.26
CA TYR A 341 -1.19 17.17 3.73
C TYR A 341 -1.73 15.84 4.28
N GLY A 342 -2.20 14.94 3.43
CA GLY A 342 -2.85 13.70 3.85
C GLY A 342 -1.96 12.45 3.90
N LEU A 343 -0.69 12.59 3.54
CA LEU A 343 0.21 11.45 3.38
C LEU A 343 1.28 11.44 4.45
N ALA A 344 1.13 10.78 5.53
CA ALA A 344 2.31 10.61 6.37
C ALA A 344 2.28 9.33 7.20
N PRO A 345 3.28 8.43 7.08
CA PRO A 345 3.52 7.41 8.09
C PRO A 345 3.90 8.06 9.42
N VAL A 346 3.56 7.42 10.52
CA VAL A 346 4.01 7.79 11.87
C VAL A 346 5.27 7.01 12.17
N ASP A 347 6.27 7.69 12.71
CA ASP A 347 7.42 7.07 13.35
C ASP A 347 7.00 6.28 14.60
#